data_c4f253284679d6b4fe58fa0d81cc71a2
#
_entry.id   c4f253284679d6b4fe58fa0d81cc71a2
#
_cell.length_a   1.000
_cell.length_b   1.000
_cell.length_c   1.000
_cell.angle_alpha   90.00
_cell.angle_beta   90.00
_cell.angle_gamma   90.00
#
_symmetry.space_group_name_H-M   'P 1'
#
loop_
_entity.id
_entity.type
_entity.pdbx_description
1 polymer ?
#
loop_
_entity_poly.entity_id
_entity_poly.type
_entity_poly.pdbx_seq_one_letter_code
_entity_poly.pdbx_strand_id
1 'polypeptide(L)'
;MAEATYAVRRTNPRFSFFADVEVTVRDGTSIPAQITELSSRGCYIETLKPIPMGTELLLSICDGLNTNELHGKVIYVQSGGGLGLFGMGVQFGEMGAEQHSVIDAWLRELAGNRGKVLGKNSELQNPD
;
A
#
# COMPACT_ATOMS: atom_id res chain seq x y z
N MET A 1 17.47 21.15 -1.94
CA MET A 1 17.59 20.44 -0.89
C MET A 1 16.50 19.47 -0.68
N ALA A 2 15.38 19.81 -0.97
CA ALA A 2 14.29 18.93 -0.70
C ALA A 2 14.42 17.61 -1.43
N GLU A 3 14.83 17.62 -2.67
CA GLU A 3 14.93 16.40 -3.35
C GLU A 3 16.00 15.54 -2.87
N ALA A 4 17.13 16.09 -2.63
CA ALA A 4 18.22 15.32 -2.14
C ALA A 4 17.87 14.75 -0.80
N THR A 5 17.27 15.56 0.03
CA THR A 5 16.88 15.10 1.32
C THR A 5 15.83 14.01 1.21
N TYR A 6 14.92 14.17 0.27
CA TYR A 6 13.90 13.19 0.11
C TYR A 6 14.48 11.83 -0.25
N ALA A 7 15.39 11.80 -1.17
CA ALA A 7 16.00 10.57 -1.58
C ALA A 7 16.72 9.90 -0.42
N VAL A 8 17.44 10.69 0.33
CA VAL A 8 18.16 10.14 1.44
C VAL A 8 17.23 9.62 2.50
N ARG A 9 16.11 10.30 2.69
CA ARG A 9 15.22 9.86 3.71
C ARG A 9 14.45 8.63 3.36
N ARG A 10 14.46 8.19 2.13
CA ARG A 10 13.70 7.03 1.79
C ARG A 10 14.45 5.81 2.27
N THR A 11 14.37 5.55 3.55
CA THR A 11 15.01 4.40 4.13
C THR A 11 14.10 3.21 4.13
N ASN A 12 12.83 3.40 3.75
CA ASN A 12 11.87 2.29 3.72
C ASN A 12 11.56 1.97 2.27
N PRO A 13 12.14 0.93 1.74
CA PRO A 13 11.90 0.62 0.33
C PRO A 13 10.43 0.35 0.05
N ARG A 14 10.01 0.72 -1.13
CA ARG A 14 8.66 0.46 -1.59
C ARG A 14 8.68 -0.66 -2.59
N PHE A 15 7.72 -1.52 -2.48
CA PHE A 15 7.61 -2.66 -3.36
C PHE A 15 6.27 -2.66 -4.06
N SER A 16 6.23 -3.13 -5.28
CA SER A 16 4.96 -3.36 -5.95
C SER A 16 4.20 -4.43 -5.19
N PHE A 17 2.96 -4.15 -4.86
CA PHE A 17 2.18 -5.08 -4.07
C PHE A 17 0.72 -4.82 -4.43
N PHE A 18 0.08 -5.76 -5.08
CA PHE A 18 -1.27 -5.57 -5.54
C PHE A 18 -2.24 -6.34 -4.68
N ALA A 19 -3.14 -5.65 -4.05
CA ALA A 19 -4.14 -6.27 -3.20
C ALA A 19 -5.39 -5.42 -3.16
N ASP A 20 -6.52 -6.08 -3.06
CA ASP A 20 -7.77 -5.37 -2.87
C ASP A 20 -7.81 -4.85 -1.46
N VAL A 21 -8.36 -3.66 -1.29
CA VAL A 21 -8.50 -3.06 0.02
C VAL A 21 -9.85 -2.38 0.10
N GLU A 22 -10.47 -2.47 1.28
CA GLU A 22 -11.64 -1.69 1.54
C GLU A 22 -11.24 -0.58 2.47
N VAL A 23 -11.52 0.66 2.08
CA VAL A 23 -11.11 1.82 2.84
C VAL A 23 -12.33 2.36 3.54
N THR A 24 -12.32 2.38 4.86
CA THR A 24 -13.45 2.86 5.64
C THR A 24 -13.07 4.16 6.33
N VAL A 25 -13.89 5.18 6.15
CA VAL A 25 -13.67 6.46 6.82
C VAL A 25 -14.52 6.53 8.08
N ARG A 26 -14.30 7.59 8.86
CA ARG A 26 -14.87 7.69 10.19
C ARG A 26 -16.39 7.57 10.22
N ASP A 27 -17.09 8.07 9.24
CA ASP A 27 -18.55 8.02 9.25
C ASP A 27 -19.08 6.65 8.85
N GLY A 28 -18.21 5.68 8.60
CA GLY A 28 -18.63 4.33 8.25
C GLY A 28 -18.70 4.07 6.76
N THR A 29 -18.48 5.07 5.94
CA THR A 29 -18.50 4.88 4.50
C THR A 29 -17.30 4.03 4.07
N SER A 30 -17.55 3.01 3.27
CA SER A 30 -16.48 2.15 2.76
C SER A 30 -16.36 2.29 1.26
N ILE A 31 -15.14 2.33 0.79
CA ILE A 31 -14.84 2.50 -0.62
C ILE A 31 -13.90 1.39 -1.05
N PRO A 32 -14.23 0.64 -2.08
CA PRO A 32 -13.29 -0.36 -2.58
C PRO A 32 -12.16 0.32 -3.33
N ALA A 33 -10.96 -0.21 -3.18
CA ALA A 33 -9.79 0.37 -3.81
C ALA A 33 -8.74 -0.71 -3.99
N GLN A 34 -7.58 -0.33 -4.49
CA GLN A 34 -6.52 -1.29 -4.70
C GLN A 34 -5.20 -0.72 -4.23
N ILE A 35 -4.47 -1.52 -3.46
CA ILE A 35 -3.11 -1.16 -3.08
C ILE A 35 -2.22 -1.54 -4.24
N THR A 36 -1.27 -0.70 -4.59
CA THR A 36 -0.33 -1.00 -5.65
C THR A 36 1.12 -0.94 -5.18
N GLU A 37 1.39 -0.33 -4.03
CA GLU A 37 2.73 -0.32 -3.45
C GLU A 37 2.66 -0.46 -1.96
N LEU A 38 3.65 -1.10 -1.39
CA LEU A 38 3.73 -1.31 0.06
C LEU A 38 5.12 -1.03 0.58
N SER A 39 5.19 -0.40 1.74
CA SER A 39 6.44 -0.25 2.48
C SER A 39 6.15 -0.51 3.95
N SER A 40 7.18 -0.48 4.78
CA SER A 40 6.97 -0.73 6.20
C SER A 40 6.16 0.37 6.88
N ARG A 41 6.08 1.55 6.27
CA ARG A 41 5.42 2.69 6.90
C ARG A 41 4.11 3.05 6.25
N GLY A 42 3.78 2.49 5.13
CA GLY A 42 2.55 2.86 4.48
C GLY A 42 2.35 2.17 3.16
N CYS A 43 1.37 2.62 2.43
CA CYS A 43 1.04 2.03 1.13
C CYS A 43 0.53 3.09 0.18
N TYR A 44 0.48 2.74 -1.08
CA TYR A 44 -0.09 3.60 -2.11
C TYR A 44 -1.36 2.93 -2.61
N ILE A 45 -2.43 3.67 -2.66
CA ILE A 45 -3.74 3.14 -3.00
C ILE A 45 -4.29 3.87 -4.20
N GLU A 46 -4.87 3.14 -5.13
CA GLU A 46 -5.56 3.72 -6.28
C GLU A 46 -7.06 3.58 -6.10
N THR A 47 -7.79 4.62 -6.38
CA THR A 47 -9.22 4.65 -6.17
C THR A 47 -9.90 5.60 -7.15
N LEU A 48 -11.18 5.35 -7.40
CA LEU A 48 -11.96 6.26 -8.22
C LEU A 48 -12.51 7.43 -7.42
N LYS A 49 -12.54 7.30 -6.08
CA LYS A 49 -13.05 8.36 -5.24
C LYS A 49 -11.99 8.80 -4.28
N PRO A 50 -11.36 9.95 -4.50
CA PRO A 50 -10.28 10.38 -3.63
C PRO A 50 -10.79 10.77 -2.25
N ILE A 51 -9.99 10.55 -1.26
CA ILE A 51 -10.28 10.90 0.10
C ILE A 51 -9.34 12.03 0.50
N PRO A 52 -9.82 13.07 1.15
CA PRO A 52 -8.95 14.23 1.42
C PRO A 52 -7.74 13.91 2.27
N MET A 53 -6.66 14.64 2.00
CA MET A 53 -5.45 14.52 2.78
C MET A 53 -5.76 14.79 4.24
N GLY A 54 -5.16 14.04 5.13
CA GLY A 54 -5.37 14.17 6.56
C GLY A 54 -6.46 13.27 7.11
N THR A 55 -7.22 12.61 6.25
CA THR A 55 -8.31 11.75 6.71
C THR A 55 -7.75 10.46 7.31
N GLU A 56 -8.31 10.06 8.44
CA GLU A 56 -7.95 8.80 9.07
C GLU A 56 -8.82 7.69 8.53
N LEU A 57 -8.22 6.55 8.29
CA LEU A 57 -8.85 5.44 7.61
C LEU A 57 -8.67 4.14 8.36
N LEU A 58 -9.58 3.22 8.11
CA LEU A 58 -9.35 1.83 8.45
C LEU A 58 -9.21 1.09 7.13
N LEU A 59 -8.12 0.37 6.96
CA LEU A 59 -7.86 -0.38 5.75
C LEU A 59 -8.09 -1.86 6.02
N SER A 60 -8.96 -2.47 5.22
CA SER A 60 -9.15 -3.92 5.29
C SER A 60 -8.52 -4.50 4.04
N ILE A 61 -7.34 -5.08 4.20
CA ILE A 61 -6.54 -5.56 3.09
C ILE A 61 -6.74 -7.05 2.92
N CYS A 62 -7.15 -7.44 1.73
CA CYS A 62 -7.36 -8.84 1.42
C CYS A 62 -6.11 -9.46 0.85
N ASP A 63 -5.65 -10.51 1.50
CA ASP A 63 -4.49 -11.24 1.04
C ASP A 63 -4.94 -12.68 0.88
N GLY A 64 -5.42 -13.03 -0.27
CA GLY A 64 -5.99 -14.35 -0.50
C GLY A 64 -7.25 -14.55 0.30
N LEU A 65 -7.21 -15.50 1.23
CA LEU A 65 -8.38 -15.76 2.04
C LEU A 65 -8.38 -14.98 3.34
N ASN A 66 -7.33 -14.25 3.60
CA ASN A 66 -7.21 -13.52 4.86
C ASN A 66 -7.47 -12.04 4.67
N THR A 67 -8.04 -11.43 5.70
CA THR A 67 -8.25 -9.99 5.71
C THR A 67 -7.50 -9.41 6.90
N ASN A 68 -6.70 -8.40 6.65
CA ASN A 68 -5.93 -7.75 7.70
C ASN A 68 -6.34 -6.30 7.82
N GLU A 69 -6.56 -5.83 9.02
CA GLU A 69 -7.01 -4.47 9.23
C GLU A 69 -5.90 -3.62 9.81
N LEU A 70 -5.75 -2.43 9.24
CA LEU A 70 -4.73 -1.49 9.67
C LEU A 70 -5.32 -0.09 9.68
N HIS A 71 -4.89 0.72 10.62
CA HIS A 71 -5.26 2.12 10.62
C HIS A 71 -4.25 2.89 9.80
N GLY A 72 -4.70 3.92 9.14
CA GLY A 72 -3.82 4.77 8.36
C GLY A 72 -4.36 6.17 8.21
N LYS A 73 -3.59 7.01 7.57
CA LYS A 73 -3.94 8.40 7.35
C LYS A 73 -3.49 8.80 5.95
N VAL A 74 -4.34 9.48 5.23
CA VAL A 74 -3.99 9.95 3.90
C VAL A 74 -3.00 11.09 4.03
N ILE A 75 -1.80 10.91 3.50
CA ILE A 75 -0.78 11.95 3.62
C ILE A 75 -0.58 12.72 2.32
N TYR A 76 -1.05 12.20 1.20
CA TYR A 76 -1.12 12.99 -0.03
C TYR A 76 -2.09 12.32 -1.00
N VAL A 77 -2.57 13.12 -1.96
CA VAL A 77 -3.47 12.66 -2.99
C VAL A 77 -2.98 13.24 -4.31
N GLN A 78 -3.00 12.44 -5.36
CA GLN A 78 -2.64 12.98 -6.66
C GLN A 78 -3.56 12.39 -7.72
N SER A 79 -3.79 13.15 -8.78
CA SER A 79 -4.57 12.66 -9.88
C SER A 79 -3.75 11.61 -10.56
N GLY A 80 -4.34 10.48 -10.79
CA GLY A 80 -3.65 9.39 -11.36
C GLY A 80 -3.54 9.53 -12.82
N GLY A 81 -3.04 8.68 -13.46
CA GLY A 81 -2.92 8.64 -14.82
C GLY A 81 -4.24 8.38 -15.47
N GLY A 82 -4.68 8.27 -16.38
CA GLY A 82 -5.90 8.16 -17.07
C GLY A 82 -6.95 7.35 -16.36
N LEU A 83 -8.07 7.19 -16.93
CA LEU A 83 -9.16 6.38 -16.44
C LEU A 83 -9.81 6.93 -15.17
N GLY A 84 -9.52 8.16 -14.83
CA GLY A 84 -10.17 8.78 -13.67
C GLY A 84 -9.72 8.28 -12.34
N LEU A 85 -8.59 7.57 -12.29
CA LEU A 85 -8.10 7.09 -11.02
C LEU A 85 -7.33 8.16 -10.26
N PHE A 86 -7.38 8.08 -8.96
CA PHE A 86 -6.59 8.94 -8.08
C PHE A 86 -5.68 8.05 -7.26
N GLY A 87 -4.51 8.56 -6.93
CA GLY A 87 -3.59 7.85 -6.07
C GLY A 87 -3.53 8.51 -4.72
N MET A 88 -3.45 7.71 -3.66
CA MET A 88 -3.34 8.22 -2.31
C MET A 88 -2.18 7.56 -1.61
N GLY A 89 -1.31 8.37 -1.03
CA GLY A 89 -0.28 7.85 -0.14
C GLY A 89 -0.88 7.76 1.24
N VAL A 90 -0.78 6.59 1.85
CA VAL A 90 -1.36 6.36 3.18
C VAL A 90 -0.25 5.93 4.13
N GLN A 91 -0.13 6.62 5.24
CA GLN A 91 0.83 6.26 6.26
C GLN A 91 0.14 5.42 7.30
N PHE A 92 0.72 4.29 7.68
CA PHE A 92 0.11 3.45 8.70
C PHE A 92 0.20 4.12 10.06
N GLY A 93 -0.83 3.93 10.86
CA GLY A 93 -0.82 4.41 12.22
C GLY A 93 -0.15 3.39 13.14
N GLU A 94 -0.44 3.47 14.40
CA GLU A 94 0.11 2.52 15.34
C GLU A 94 -0.36 1.14 15.03
N MET A 95 0.53 0.17 15.10
CA MET A 95 0.20 -1.20 14.83
C MET A 95 0.58 -2.06 16.00
N GLY A 96 -0.24 -3.06 16.26
CA GLY A 96 0.11 -4.07 17.26
C GLY A 96 1.13 -5.04 16.70
N ALA A 97 1.61 -5.92 17.54
CA ALA A 97 2.63 -6.87 17.15
C ALA A 97 2.18 -7.77 16.02
N GLU A 98 0.92 -8.16 16.03
CA GLU A 98 0.41 -9.02 14.99
C GLU A 98 0.39 -8.32 13.65
N GLN A 99 -0.02 -7.07 13.62
CA GLN A 99 -0.05 -6.31 12.39
C GLN A 99 1.34 -6.06 11.86
N HIS A 100 2.29 -5.75 12.72
CA HIS A 100 3.68 -5.60 12.33
C HIS A 100 4.19 -6.89 11.70
N SER A 101 3.87 -8.03 12.28
CA SER A 101 4.31 -9.31 11.76
C SER A 101 3.80 -9.57 10.37
N VAL A 102 2.55 -9.22 10.11
CA VAL A 102 1.97 -9.43 8.80
C VAL A 102 2.67 -8.56 7.76
N ILE A 103 2.85 -7.30 8.07
CA ILE A 103 3.51 -6.38 7.14
C ILE A 103 4.95 -6.84 6.89
N ASP A 104 5.66 -7.21 7.94
CA ASP A 104 7.04 -7.67 7.79
C ASP A 104 7.12 -8.93 6.95
N ALA A 105 6.16 -9.82 7.10
CA ALA A 105 6.14 -11.04 6.31
C ALA A 105 5.92 -10.74 4.84
N TRP A 106 4.99 -9.86 4.54
CA TRP A 106 4.74 -9.46 3.15
C TRP A 106 5.99 -8.82 2.55
N LEU A 107 6.63 -7.93 3.29
CA LEU A 107 7.80 -7.24 2.76
C LEU A 107 8.97 -8.18 2.55
N ARG A 108 9.13 -9.13 3.45
CA ARG A 108 10.20 -10.12 3.28
C ARG A 108 9.98 -10.95 2.04
N GLU A 109 8.74 -11.33 1.81
CA GLU A 109 8.42 -12.10 0.64
C GLU A 109 8.65 -11.30 -0.63
N LEU A 110 8.24 -10.04 -0.64
CA LEU A 110 8.42 -9.19 -1.80
C LEU A 110 9.90 -8.95 -2.09
N ALA A 111 10.68 -8.75 -1.07
CA ALA A 111 12.11 -8.54 -1.25
C ALA A 111 12.78 -9.79 -1.80
N GLY A 112 12.38 -10.95 -1.32
CA GLY A 112 12.91 -12.20 -1.81
C GLY A 112 12.53 -12.44 -3.26
N ASN A 113 11.29 -12.15 -3.60
CA ASN A 113 10.82 -12.33 -4.96
C ASN A 113 11.52 -11.40 -5.92
N ARG A 114 11.80 -10.17 -5.49
CA ARG A 114 12.48 -9.28 -6.34
C ARG A 114 13.79 -9.81 -6.79
N GLY A 115 14.48 -10.45 -5.93
CA GLY A 115 15.73 -11.00 -6.28
C GLY A 115 15.64 -12.19 -7.19
N LYS A 116 14.53 -12.85 -7.23
CA LYS A 116 14.44 -13.96 -8.07
C LYS A 116 13.87 -13.68 -9.33
N VAL A 117 13.01 -12.81 -9.45
CA VAL A 117 12.24 -12.76 -10.50
C VAL A 117 12.64 -12.14 -11.54
N LEU A 118 13.38 -11.68 -11.74
CA LEU A 118 13.49 -11.15 -12.82
C LEU A 118 13.24 -11.99 -13.78
N GLY A 119 12.64 -12.83 -13.78
CA GLY A 119 12.27 -13.60 -14.68
C GLY A 119 11.00 -14.17 -14.44
N LYS A 120 10.30 -14.35 -13.73
CA LYS A 120 9.03 -14.98 -13.64
C LYS A 120 7.80 -14.50 -13.51
N ASN A 121 8.18 -13.98 -13.18
CA ASN A 121 6.95 -13.78 -13.21
C ASN A 121 6.42 -13.97 -13.53
N SER A 122 7.18 -14.14 -13.52
CA SER A 122 6.43 -14.45 -13.80
C SER A 122 6.01 -14.98 -13.76
N GLU A 123 6.35 -15.09 -13.29
CA GLU A 123 5.54 -15.57 -13.24
C GLU A 123 5.04 -15.59 -13.44
N LEU A 124 5.62 -15.43 -13.16
CA LEU A 124 4.86 -15.44 -13.24
C LEU A 124 4.80 -15.58 -13.72
N GLN A 125 5.39 -15.50 -13.59
CA GLN A 125 5.03 -15.63 -13.85
C GLN A 125 5.14 -15.95 -14.24
N ASN A 126 6.05 -16.26 -14.16
CA ASN A 126 5.80 -16.57 -14.35
C ASN A 126 5.96 -16.84 -14.68
N PRO A 127 6.49 -17.19 -14.67
CA PRO A 127 6.28 -17.32 -14.92
C PRO A 127 6.21 -17.37 -14.99
N ASP A 128 6.77 -17.62 -14.72
CA ASP A 128 6.28 -17.65 -14.63
C ASP A 128 5.97 -17.59 -14.70
#